data_604145db720295c81dccf9678c79263a
#
_entry.id   604145db720295c81dccf9678c79263a
#
_cell.length_a   1.000
_cell.length_b   1.000
_cell.length_c   1.000
_cell.angle_alpha   90.00
_cell.angle_beta   90.00
_cell.angle_gamma   90.00
#
_symmetry.space_group_name_H-M   'P 1'
#
loop_
_entity.id
_entity.type
_entity.pdbx_description
1 polymer ?
#
loop_
_entity_poly.entity_id
_entity_poly.type
_entity_poly.pdbx_seq_one_letter_code
_entity_poly.pdbx_strand_id
1 'polypeptide(L)'
;MKKNLRRFVGGTLLLIATACGKNNTDPDPTPDPEPGVDPTPEIVVRDLSANGTSNCYIILQTGACSFDATVKGNGAATEGLDAPEKMSPDSAALVWETSKGMITDVKLKDGTISFKAGDVNGNALIAAYSADKRVIWSWHIWFPEENVKTVTAKSGYEVMNMNLGAMTSTFGSAPDVKPYGLLYQWGRKDPFPSAPSLTGNEKTQPVPVYGPDGAEVKITYSLWSSVENNTIEYSIANPTKCLSNYAQYNTSRDWLKASDSNDALWGNPKGGERNSDNNYVNKGSKSFYDPCPVGYRVPPADVFRTFTTTGGYTQDPSSFDVVDLNGDGVIDTRDYNYGWSFNMKEGSLFFPAAARYDGSYAMLMGSKSGLWGSYWGNSPAKSYGATTGFGFCVLAFMNGAAGTSVSATASAGRADAYSVRCVKE
;
A
#
# COMPACT_ATOMS: atom_id res chain seq x y z
N MET A 1 -26.65 45.94 24.32
CA MET A 1 -27.56 46.96 23.76
C MET A 1 -28.25 46.38 22.52
N LYS A 2 -29.57 46.49 22.56
CA LYS A 2 -30.59 46.42 21.48
C LYS A 2 -30.71 45.13 20.65
N LYS A 3 -31.76 44.41 21.01
CA LYS A 3 -32.67 43.53 20.33
C LYS A 3 -33.21 44.14 19.01
N ASN A 4 -33.46 43.30 18.00
CA ASN A 4 -34.60 43.56 17.11
C ASN A 4 -35.24 42.21 16.70
N LEU A 5 -36.47 42.09 17.14
CA LEU A 5 -37.48 41.07 16.91
C LEU A 5 -38.32 41.55 15.69
N ARG A 6 -38.58 40.73 14.69
CA ARG A 6 -39.68 40.96 13.72
C ARG A 6 -40.62 39.78 13.65
N ARG A 7 -41.84 40.09 14.07
CA ARG A 7 -43.05 39.29 13.93
C ARG A 7 -43.55 39.31 12.47
N PHE A 8 -44.09 38.24 12.02
CA PHE A 8 -45.00 38.23 10.88
C PHE A 8 -46.38 37.75 11.28
N VAL A 9 -47.36 38.48 10.80
CA VAL A 9 -48.81 38.45 11.12
C VAL A 9 -49.49 37.46 10.20
N GLY A 10 -50.44 36.70 10.75
CA GLY A 10 -51.32 35.80 10.00
C GLY A 10 -52.43 36.51 9.23
N GLY A 11 -52.83 35.93 8.15
CA GLY A 11 -54.03 36.32 7.37
C GLY A 11 -55.01 35.14 7.30
N THR A 12 -56.16 35.34 7.96
CA THR A 12 -57.31 34.40 7.93
C THR A 12 -58.18 34.75 6.72
N LEU A 13 -58.51 33.80 5.87
CA LEU A 13 -59.47 33.98 4.80
C LEU A 13 -60.76 33.19 5.13
N LEU A 14 -61.87 33.88 5.16
CA LEU A 14 -63.22 33.41 5.46
C LEU A 14 -63.88 32.90 4.17
N LEU A 15 -64.39 31.66 4.20
CA LEU A 15 -65.20 31.05 3.10
C LEU A 15 -66.66 31.05 3.48
N ILE A 16 -67.48 31.66 2.61
CA ILE A 16 -68.92 31.67 2.69
C ILE A 16 -69.49 30.45 1.94
N ALA A 17 -70.29 29.66 2.61
CA ALA A 17 -71.03 28.54 2.04
C ALA A 17 -72.38 28.99 1.47
N THR A 18 -72.65 28.61 0.24
CA THR A 18 -74.04 28.59 -0.30
C THR A 18 -74.42 27.16 -0.63
N ALA A 19 -75.45 26.69 0.05
CA ALA A 19 -76.11 25.43 -0.19
C ALA A 19 -77.09 25.48 -1.34
N CYS A 20 -77.09 24.48 -2.25
CA CYS A 20 -78.22 24.10 -3.05
C CYS A 20 -78.14 22.59 -3.32
N GLY A 21 -79.12 21.84 -2.83
CA GLY A 21 -79.21 20.42 -2.95
C GLY A 21 -79.71 19.95 -4.32
N LYS A 22 -79.33 18.74 -4.70
CA LYS A 22 -80.12 17.73 -5.44
C LYS A 22 -79.45 16.35 -5.35
N ASN A 23 -80.32 15.37 -5.14
CA ASN A 23 -80.01 13.93 -5.09
C ASN A 23 -79.24 13.43 -6.28
N ASN A 24 -78.20 12.66 -6.04
CA ASN A 24 -77.77 11.58 -6.90
C ASN A 24 -77.04 10.51 -6.14
N THR A 25 -77.35 9.30 -6.40
CA THR A 25 -76.75 8.06 -5.86
C THR A 25 -75.29 8.08 -6.08
N ASP A 26 -74.48 8.08 -4.97
CA ASP A 26 -73.02 7.94 -4.97
C ASP A 26 -72.61 6.53 -5.43
N PRO A 27 -71.71 6.38 -6.38
CA PRO A 27 -70.97 5.14 -6.54
C PRO A 27 -69.99 4.94 -5.39
N ASP A 28 -69.84 3.70 -4.98
CA ASP A 28 -68.93 3.20 -3.96
C ASP A 28 -67.52 3.84 -4.05
N PRO A 29 -66.90 4.29 -2.95
CA PRO A 29 -65.58 4.90 -3.02
C PRO A 29 -64.56 3.85 -3.46
N THR A 30 -63.90 4.12 -4.59
CA THR A 30 -62.70 3.39 -5.00
C THR A 30 -61.69 3.44 -3.84
N PRO A 31 -61.12 2.31 -3.43
CA PRO A 31 -60.07 2.32 -2.37
C PRO A 31 -58.93 3.23 -2.81
N ASP A 32 -58.47 4.06 -1.87
CA ASP A 32 -57.26 4.86 -2.04
C ASP A 32 -56.12 3.96 -2.48
N PRO A 33 -55.27 4.37 -3.44
CA PRO A 33 -54.10 3.62 -3.81
C PRO A 33 -53.20 3.50 -2.55
N GLU A 34 -52.86 2.26 -2.21
CA GLU A 34 -51.88 2.01 -1.17
C GLU A 34 -50.64 2.91 -1.36
N PRO A 35 -50.12 3.55 -0.30
CA PRO A 35 -48.93 4.37 -0.44
C PRO A 35 -47.80 3.49 -1.02
N GLY A 36 -47.39 3.83 -2.24
CA GLY A 36 -46.30 3.13 -2.93
C GLY A 36 -45.13 3.09 -1.99
N VAL A 37 -44.65 1.88 -1.69
CA VAL A 37 -43.40 1.67 -0.96
C VAL A 37 -42.31 2.34 -1.82
N ASP A 38 -41.73 3.44 -1.35
CA ASP A 38 -40.58 4.07 -1.98
C ASP A 38 -39.54 2.97 -2.23
N PRO A 39 -39.07 2.76 -3.45
CA PRO A 39 -38.08 1.72 -3.69
C PRO A 39 -36.89 2.01 -2.81
N THR A 40 -36.55 1.07 -1.94
CA THR A 40 -35.30 1.15 -1.16
C THR A 40 -34.17 1.48 -2.12
N PRO A 41 -33.41 2.54 -1.92
CA PRO A 41 -32.37 2.95 -2.86
C PRO A 41 -31.43 1.77 -3.11
N GLU A 42 -31.25 1.43 -4.37
CA GLU A 42 -30.38 0.34 -4.79
C GLU A 42 -28.95 0.67 -4.34
N ILE A 43 -28.35 -0.18 -3.50
CA ILE A 43 -26.98 0.01 -3.05
C ILE A 43 -26.06 -0.31 -4.22
N VAL A 44 -25.48 0.71 -4.84
CA VAL A 44 -24.46 0.54 -5.89
C VAL A 44 -23.20 -0.05 -5.26
N VAL A 45 -22.88 -1.28 -5.62
CA VAL A 45 -21.64 -1.95 -5.20
C VAL A 45 -20.55 -1.71 -6.25
N ARG A 46 -19.41 -1.17 -5.85
CA ARG A 46 -18.25 -0.97 -6.74
C ARG A 46 -17.44 -2.26 -6.81
N ASP A 47 -17.35 -2.83 -8.00
CA ASP A 47 -16.44 -3.95 -8.25
C ASP A 47 -15.01 -3.44 -8.48
N LEU A 48 -14.14 -3.70 -7.51
CA LEU A 48 -12.73 -3.29 -7.55
C LEU A 48 -11.90 -4.16 -8.49
N SER A 49 -12.43 -5.31 -8.89
CA SER A 49 -11.80 -6.24 -9.85
C SER A 49 -12.29 -6.07 -11.29
N ALA A 50 -13.16 -5.10 -11.57
CA ALA A 50 -13.74 -4.87 -12.90
C ALA A 50 -12.69 -4.66 -14.01
N ASN A 51 -11.53 -4.11 -13.67
CA ASN A 51 -10.41 -3.87 -14.60
C ASN A 51 -9.26 -4.88 -14.44
N GLY A 52 -9.51 -5.99 -13.74
CA GLY A 52 -8.53 -7.02 -13.42
C GLY A 52 -8.36 -7.24 -11.92
N THR A 53 -7.71 -8.34 -11.56
CA THR A 53 -7.44 -8.72 -10.17
C THR A 53 -6.01 -8.36 -9.77
N SER A 54 -5.78 -8.10 -8.48
CA SER A 54 -4.45 -7.88 -7.91
C SER A 54 -4.43 -8.15 -6.41
N ASN A 55 -3.26 -8.00 -5.77
CA ASN A 55 -3.14 -8.12 -4.31
C ASN A 55 -3.45 -6.80 -3.57
N CYS A 56 -3.62 -5.71 -4.30
CA CYS A 56 -3.99 -4.42 -3.72
C CYS A 56 -5.12 -3.79 -4.51
N TYR A 57 -6.11 -3.27 -3.82
CA TYR A 57 -7.20 -2.49 -4.38
C TYR A 57 -7.24 -1.10 -3.76
N ILE A 58 -7.31 -0.07 -4.61
CA ILE A 58 -7.45 1.32 -4.19
C ILE A 58 -8.94 1.66 -4.13
N ILE A 59 -9.38 2.19 -3.00
CA ILE A 59 -10.70 2.79 -2.86
C ILE A 59 -10.56 4.32 -2.80
N LEU A 60 -11.46 5.00 -3.52
CA LEU A 60 -11.43 6.47 -3.63
C LEU A 60 -12.65 7.13 -2.98
N GLN A 61 -13.62 6.33 -2.55
CA GLN A 61 -14.88 6.79 -1.98
C GLN A 61 -15.42 5.78 -0.96
N THR A 62 -16.19 6.26 0.00
CA THR A 62 -16.96 5.44 0.93
C THR A 62 -18.03 4.60 0.24
N GLY A 63 -18.58 3.58 0.91
CA GLY A 63 -19.71 2.78 0.43
C GLY A 63 -19.37 1.33 0.15
N ALA A 64 -20.28 0.62 -0.51
CA ALA A 64 -20.16 -0.80 -0.78
C ALA A 64 -19.11 -1.08 -1.88
N CYS A 65 -18.25 -2.04 -1.62
CA CYS A 65 -17.21 -2.50 -2.54
C CYS A 65 -17.23 -4.03 -2.61
N SER A 66 -16.75 -4.57 -3.72
CA SER A 66 -16.53 -6.02 -3.89
C SER A 66 -15.31 -6.29 -4.77
N PHE A 67 -14.81 -7.52 -4.72
CA PHE A 67 -13.79 -8.02 -5.64
C PHE A 67 -13.82 -9.55 -5.74
N ASP A 68 -13.30 -10.08 -6.85
CA ASP A 68 -13.15 -11.51 -7.07
C ASP A 68 -12.07 -12.09 -6.14
N ALA A 69 -12.48 -13.01 -5.26
CA ALA A 69 -11.61 -13.71 -4.32
C ALA A 69 -11.21 -15.11 -4.79
N THR A 70 -11.53 -15.49 -6.01
CA THR A 70 -11.16 -16.79 -6.58
C THR A 70 -9.81 -16.75 -7.28
N VAL A 71 -9.27 -15.56 -7.54
CA VAL A 71 -8.03 -15.35 -8.28
C VAL A 71 -6.91 -14.87 -7.36
N LYS A 72 -5.75 -15.52 -7.42
CA LYS A 72 -4.53 -15.09 -6.71
C LYS A 72 -3.85 -13.97 -7.49
N GLY A 73 -3.71 -12.81 -6.86
CA GLY A 73 -3.07 -11.64 -7.48
C GLY A 73 -3.71 -11.29 -8.83
N ASN A 74 -2.89 -11.16 -9.87
CA ASN A 74 -3.36 -10.88 -11.24
C ASN A 74 -3.79 -12.14 -12.02
N GLY A 75 -3.69 -13.33 -11.42
CA GLY A 75 -4.03 -14.61 -12.07
C GLY A 75 -3.13 -15.03 -13.23
N ALA A 76 -2.09 -14.25 -13.54
CA ALA A 76 -1.24 -14.52 -14.70
C ALA A 76 -0.15 -15.55 -14.39
N ALA A 77 0.11 -16.43 -15.36
CA ALA A 77 1.31 -17.27 -15.33
C ALA A 77 2.57 -16.40 -15.43
N THR A 78 3.60 -16.77 -14.69
CA THR A 78 4.85 -16.01 -14.60
C THR A 78 6.03 -16.96 -14.77
N GLU A 79 7.05 -16.58 -15.54
CA GLU A 79 8.27 -17.36 -15.70
C GLU A 79 8.90 -17.66 -14.33
N GLY A 80 9.18 -18.93 -14.06
CA GLY A 80 9.78 -19.41 -12.82
C GLY A 80 8.82 -19.60 -11.65
N LEU A 81 7.51 -19.46 -11.88
CA LEU A 81 6.46 -19.80 -10.93
C LEU A 81 5.47 -20.79 -11.56
N ASP A 82 4.94 -21.69 -10.76
CA ASP A 82 3.80 -22.49 -11.17
C ASP A 82 2.59 -21.60 -11.43
N ALA A 83 1.76 -21.95 -12.41
CA ALA A 83 0.57 -21.18 -12.73
C ALA A 83 -0.36 -21.13 -11.50
N PRO A 84 -0.93 -19.96 -11.17
CA PRO A 84 -1.79 -19.85 -10.00
C PRO A 84 -3.11 -20.60 -10.21
N GLU A 85 -3.41 -21.52 -9.31
CA GLU A 85 -4.71 -22.19 -9.28
C GLU A 85 -5.79 -21.26 -8.74
N LYS A 86 -7.02 -21.42 -9.25
CA LYS A 86 -8.18 -20.74 -8.67
C LYS A 86 -8.43 -21.20 -7.24
N MET A 87 -8.85 -20.29 -6.42
CA MET A 87 -9.21 -20.55 -5.02
C MET A 87 -10.71 -20.82 -4.88
N SER A 88 -11.04 -21.61 -3.85
CA SER A 88 -12.41 -21.82 -3.39
C SER A 88 -12.48 -21.48 -1.90
N PRO A 89 -12.56 -20.18 -1.56
CA PRO A 89 -12.63 -19.74 -0.17
C PRO A 89 -13.95 -20.16 0.47
N ASP A 90 -13.88 -20.49 1.78
CA ASP A 90 -15.04 -20.85 2.62
C ASP A 90 -15.59 -19.61 3.36
N SER A 91 -14.71 -18.73 3.78
CA SER A 91 -15.08 -17.48 4.46
C SER A 91 -14.07 -16.37 4.21
N ALA A 92 -14.44 -15.14 4.59
CA ALA A 92 -13.56 -13.99 4.54
C ALA A 92 -13.74 -13.12 5.78
N ALA A 93 -12.67 -12.44 6.19
CA ALA A 93 -12.70 -11.49 7.30
C ALA A 93 -11.63 -10.40 7.15
N LEU A 94 -11.85 -9.28 7.84
CA LEU A 94 -10.83 -8.29 8.12
C LEU A 94 -9.74 -8.92 9.01
N VAL A 95 -8.48 -8.80 8.61
CA VAL A 95 -7.33 -9.22 9.42
C VAL A 95 -6.87 -8.06 10.29
N TRP A 96 -6.69 -6.89 9.67
CA TRP A 96 -6.36 -5.65 10.36
C TRP A 96 -6.69 -4.42 9.51
N GLU A 97 -6.82 -3.28 10.18
CA GLU A 97 -6.93 -1.93 9.58
C GLU A 97 -6.10 -0.92 10.38
N THR A 98 -5.59 0.12 9.73
CA THR A 98 -4.82 1.20 10.40
C THR A 98 -5.73 2.24 11.05
N SER A 99 -6.95 2.38 10.56
CA SER A 99 -7.94 3.33 11.06
C SER A 99 -9.22 2.56 11.36
N LYS A 100 -9.66 2.57 12.63
CA LYS A 100 -10.85 1.81 13.08
C LYS A 100 -12.10 2.23 12.32
N GLY A 101 -12.81 1.23 11.79
CA GLY A 101 -14.03 1.43 11.01
C GLY A 101 -13.80 1.78 9.54
N MET A 102 -12.56 1.68 9.05
CA MET A 102 -12.28 1.80 7.63
C MET A 102 -13.00 0.73 6.81
N ILE A 103 -13.01 -0.50 7.32
CA ILE A 103 -13.64 -1.65 6.66
C ILE A 103 -14.64 -2.32 7.60
N THR A 104 -15.88 -2.44 7.16
CA THR A 104 -16.94 -3.15 7.87
C THR A 104 -17.68 -4.11 6.94
N ASP A 105 -18.52 -4.97 7.51
CA ASP A 105 -19.43 -5.87 6.78
C ASP A 105 -18.72 -6.80 5.76
N VAL A 106 -17.53 -7.29 6.09
CA VAL A 106 -16.81 -8.23 5.21
C VAL A 106 -17.59 -9.53 5.08
N LYS A 107 -17.95 -9.91 3.87
CA LYS A 107 -18.71 -11.12 3.53
C LYS A 107 -18.13 -11.77 2.30
N LEU A 108 -18.23 -13.10 2.27
CA LEU A 108 -17.95 -13.89 1.08
C LEU A 108 -19.24 -14.51 0.56
N LYS A 109 -19.49 -14.35 -0.74
CA LYS A 109 -20.59 -15.03 -1.41
C LYS A 109 -20.16 -15.37 -2.85
N ASP A 110 -20.34 -16.60 -3.26
CA ASP A 110 -20.09 -17.10 -4.63
C ASP A 110 -18.70 -16.69 -5.16
N GLY A 111 -17.65 -16.81 -4.31
CA GLY A 111 -16.29 -16.45 -4.67
C GLY A 111 -15.97 -14.95 -4.66
N THR A 112 -16.97 -14.11 -4.36
CA THR A 112 -16.81 -12.65 -4.28
C THR A 112 -16.75 -12.20 -2.83
N ILE A 113 -15.74 -11.43 -2.46
CA ILE A 113 -15.68 -10.70 -1.19
C ILE A 113 -16.34 -9.36 -1.38
N SER A 114 -17.28 -9.03 -0.49
CA SER A 114 -17.90 -7.70 -0.38
C SER A 114 -17.63 -7.10 0.99
N PHE A 115 -17.57 -5.78 1.05
CA PHE A 115 -17.37 -5.02 2.29
C PHE A 115 -17.91 -3.59 2.14
N LYS A 116 -18.01 -2.87 3.25
CA LYS A 116 -18.33 -1.45 3.25
C LYS A 116 -17.09 -0.65 3.64
N ALA A 117 -16.69 0.28 2.78
CA ALA A 117 -15.69 1.30 3.08
C ALA A 117 -16.33 2.41 3.94
N GLY A 118 -15.77 2.66 5.10
CA GLY A 118 -16.14 3.74 6.01
C GLY A 118 -15.67 5.12 5.52
N ASP A 119 -15.79 6.12 6.38
CA ASP A 119 -15.45 7.52 6.10
C ASP A 119 -14.05 7.91 6.61
N VAL A 120 -13.22 6.93 6.90
CA VAL A 120 -11.84 7.13 7.37
C VAL A 120 -10.85 6.52 6.39
N ASN A 121 -9.82 7.29 6.05
CA ASN A 121 -8.72 6.85 5.20
C ASN A 121 -7.77 5.93 5.95
N GLY A 122 -7.07 5.08 5.24
CA GLY A 122 -6.13 4.13 5.84
C GLY A 122 -5.76 2.97 4.94
N ASN A 123 -5.25 1.93 5.59
CA ASN A 123 -4.91 0.66 4.98
C ASN A 123 -5.59 -0.48 5.75
N ALA A 124 -6.02 -1.50 5.04
CA ALA A 124 -6.57 -2.69 5.65
C ALA A 124 -6.10 -3.96 4.93
N LEU A 125 -6.10 -5.08 5.63
CA LEU A 125 -5.86 -6.39 5.08
C LEU A 125 -7.11 -7.24 5.26
N ILE A 126 -7.70 -7.70 4.16
CA ILE A 126 -8.80 -8.68 4.15
C ILE A 126 -8.21 -10.02 3.76
N ALA A 127 -8.63 -11.10 4.43
CA ALA A 127 -8.21 -12.45 4.08
C ALA A 127 -9.39 -13.36 3.75
N ALA A 128 -9.13 -14.31 2.85
CA ALA A 128 -9.95 -15.48 2.60
C ALA A 128 -9.41 -16.68 3.36
N TYR A 129 -10.32 -17.49 3.85
CA TYR A 129 -10.02 -18.66 4.68
C TYR A 129 -10.57 -19.92 4.06
N SER A 130 -9.85 -21.03 4.27
CA SER A 130 -10.33 -22.39 4.02
C SER A 130 -11.30 -22.85 5.11
N ALA A 131 -11.96 -24.00 4.91
CA ALA A 131 -12.91 -24.58 5.87
C ALA A 131 -12.28 -24.85 7.24
N ASP A 132 -10.99 -25.18 7.30
CA ASP A 132 -10.20 -25.36 8.53
C ASP A 132 -9.67 -24.03 9.12
N LYS A 133 -10.18 -22.89 8.65
CA LYS A 133 -9.88 -21.53 9.15
C LYS A 133 -8.42 -21.09 8.95
N ARG A 134 -7.70 -21.66 8.01
CA ARG A 134 -6.40 -21.14 7.60
C ARG A 134 -6.57 -20.04 6.55
N VAL A 135 -5.76 -18.99 6.61
CA VAL A 135 -5.67 -18.00 5.55
C VAL A 135 -5.13 -18.68 4.28
N ILE A 136 -5.88 -18.60 3.18
CA ILE A 136 -5.47 -19.11 1.87
C ILE A 136 -5.02 -18.00 0.92
N TRP A 137 -5.45 -16.77 1.16
CA TRP A 137 -4.99 -15.55 0.50
C TRP A 137 -5.42 -14.31 1.25
N SER A 138 -4.79 -13.15 0.96
CA SER A 138 -5.13 -11.86 1.56
C SER A 138 -4.89 -10.74 0.55
N TRP A 139 -5.62 -9.65 0.72
CA TRP A 139 -5.59 -8.47 -0.13
C TRP A 139 -5.44 -7.22 0.70
N HIS A 140 -4.56 -6.33 0.25
CA HIS A 140 -4.40 -4.99 0.77
C HIS A 140 -5.50 -4.09 0.19
N ILE A 141 -6.28 -3.45 1.05
CA ILE A 141 -7.24 -2.41 0.69
C ILE A 141 -6.64 -1.07 1.10
N TRP A 142 -6.47 -0.18 0.14
CA TRP A 142 -5.82 1.10 0.31
C TRP A 142 -6.78 2.25 0.03
N PHE A 143 -7.02 3.09 1.04
CA PHE A 143 -7.87 4.27 0.95
C PHE A 143 -7.04 5.52 1.24
N PRO A 144 -6.32 6.08 0.26
CA PRO A 144 -5.48 7.25 0.43
C PRO A 144 -6.31 8.54 0.59
N GLU A 145 -5.69 9.58 1.17
CA GLU A 145 -6.28 10.93 1.24
C GLU A 145 -6.16 11.69 -0.09
N GLU A 146 -5.25 11.26 -0.96
CA GLU A 146 -5.01 11.84 -2.29
C GLU A 146 -5.19 10.80 -3.40
N ASN A 147 -5.47 11.28 -4.60
CA ASN A 147 -5.48 10.42 -5.78
C ASN A 147 -4.07 9.92 -6.13
N VAL A 148 -3.97 8.61 -6.35
CA VAL A 148 -2.76 8.01 -6.91
C VAL A 148 -2.61 8.44 -8.37
N LYS A 149 -1.44 8.97 -8.70
CA LYS A 149 -1.06 9.46 -10.03
C LYS A 149 0.29 8.86 -10.43
N THR A 150 0.70 9.07 -11.67
CA THR A 150 2.06 8.75 -12.12
C THR A 150 2.79 10.00 -12.59
N VAL A 151 4.11 9.95 -12.46
CA VAL A 151 5.05 10.93 -13.00
C VAL A 151 6.12 10.16 -13.78
N THR A 152 6.47 10.65 -14.97
CA THR A 152 7.47 10.00 -15.81
C THR A 152 8.87 10.27 -15.27
N ALA A 153 9.58 9.21 -14.86
CA ALA A 153 10.97 9.27 -14.47
C ALA A 153 11.87 9.54 -15.69
N LYS A 154 13.08 10.07 -15.47
CA LYS A 154 14.08 10.25 -16.55
C LYS A 154 14.46 8.93 -17.20
N SER A 155 14.30 7.80 -16.50
CA SER A 155 14.45 6.44 -17.05
C SER A 155 13.30 6.01 -17.99
N GLY A 156 12.24 6.82 -18.13
CA GLY A 156 11.10 6.57 -19.00
C GLY A 156 9.94 5.81 -18.36
N TYR A 157 10.06 5.37 -17.12
CA TYR A 157 8.97 4.69 -16.41
C TYR A 157 7.97 5.69 -15.83
N GLU A 158 6.69 5.32 -15.84
CA GLU A 158 5.64 6.05 -15.11
C GLU A 158 5.60 5.54 -13.68
N VAL A 159 6.10 6.34 -12.73
CA VAL A 159 6.25 6.01 -11.32
C VAL A 159 5.10 6.60 -10.53
N MET A 160 4.50 5.83 -9.61
CA MET A 160 3.48 6.36 -8.70
C MET A 160 4.01 7.57 -7.92
N ASN A 161 3.15 8.56 -7.69
CA ASN A 161 3.48 9.76 -6.90
C ASN A 161 3.69 9.47 -5.41
N MET A 162 3.26 8.33 -4.89
CA MET A 162 3.36 7.97 -3.48
C MET A 162 3.75 6.50 -3.28
N ASN A 163 4.25 6.17 -2.09
CA ASN A 163 4.53 4.79 -1.69
C ASN A 163 3.24 3.98 -1.60
N LEU A 164 3.33 2.68 -1.87
CA LEU A 164 2.20 1.77 -1.70
C LEU A 164 1.71 1.80 -0.23
N GLY A 165 0.45 2.13 -0.05
CA GLY A 165 -0.16 2.31 1.27
C GLY A 165 0.04 3.70 1.92
N ALA A 166 0.66 4.67 1.24
CA ALA A 166 0.76 6.04 1.76
C ALA A 166 -0.58 6.77 1.72
N MET A 167 -0.78 7.68 2.64
CA MET A 167 -1.98 8.54 2.66
C MET A 167 -1.83 9.75 1.74
N THR A 168 -0.62 10.31 1.68
CA THR A 168 -0.27 11.48 0.88
C THR A 168 1.03 11.29 0.11
N SER A 169 1.22 12.05 -0.96
CA SER A 169 2.43 12.00 -1.78
C SER A 169 3.61 12.74 -1.15
N THR A 170 3.34 13.76 -0.33
CA THR A 170 4.31 14.61 0.35
C THR A 170 3.84 14.93 1.76
N PHE A 171 4.69 15.55 2.55
CA PHE A 171 4.29 16.13 3.83
C PHE A 171 3.37 17.33 3.64
N GLY A 172 2.43 17.52 4.59
CA GLY A 172 1.68 18.74 4.73
C GLY A 172 2.51 19.87 5.37
N SER A 173 1.84 20.92 5.85
CA SER A 173 2.47 22.04 6.55
C SER A 173 3.19 21.64 7.84
N ALA A 174 2.71 20.59 8.51
CA ALA A 174 3.41 19.92 9.62
C ALA A 174 3.80 18.52 9.13
N PRO A 175 5.11 18.19 9.07
CA PRO A 175 5.54 16.87 8.65
C PRO A 175 5.00 15.76 9.58
N ASP A 176 4.48 14.71 8.98
CA ASP A 176 3.97 13.51 9.66
C ASP A 176 4.36 12.24 8.89
N VAL A 177 3.85 11.07 9.29
CA VAL A 177 4.20 9.80 8.64
C VAL A 177 3.26 9.41 7.48
N LYS A 178 2.33 10.25 7.09
CA LYS A 178 1.36 9.96 6.01
C LYS A 178 2.00 9.56 4.68
N PRO A 179 3.15 10.12 4.26
CA PRO A 179 3.83 9.71 3.03
C PRO A 179 4.58 8.37 3.12
N TYR A 180 4.75 7.80 4.31
CA TYR A 180 5.59 6.60 4.50
C TYR A 180 5.03 5.38 3.78
N GLY A 181 3.71 5.14 3.87
CA GLY A 181 3.07 3.95 3.36
C GLY A 181 3.40 2.71 4.19
N LEU A 182 3.36 1.56 3.53
CA LEU A 182 3.59 0.25 4.13
C LEU A 182 4.92 -0.34 3.65
N LEU A 183 5.44 -1.31 4.39
CA LEU A 183 6.71 -1.99 4.13
C LEU A 183 6.43 -3.43 3.70
N TYR A 184 7.22 -3.95 2.77
CA TYR A 184 7.05 -5.28 2.18
C TYR A 184 8.35 -6.06 2.25
N GLN A 185 8.31 -7.34 2.64
CA GLN A 185 9.44 -8.25 2.41
C GLN A 185 9.49 -8.61 0.92
N TRP A 186 10.68 -8.67 0.35
CA TRP A 186 10.84 -8.92 -1.08
C TRP A 186 10.18 -10.25 -1.50
N GLY A 187 9.35 -10.21 -2.52
CA GLY A 187 8.63 -11.38 -3.01
C GLY A 187 7.29 -11.65 -2.31
N ARG A 188 6.99 -10.97 -1.19
CA ARG A 188 5.70 -11.10 -0.49
C ARG A 188 4.68 -10.06 -0.97
N LYS A 189 3.42 -10.48 -0.96
CA LYS A 189 2.27 -9.63 -1.28
C LYS A 189 1.70 -8.88 -0.08
N ASP A 190 1.97 -9.35 1.16
CA ASP A 190 1.39 -8.84 2.38
C ASP A 190 2.21 -7.70 2.98
N PRO A 191 1.57 -6.58 3.32
CA PRO A 191 2.23 -5.40 3.88
C PRO A 191 2.42 -5.48 5.40
N PHE A 192 3.42 -4.71 5.87
CA PHE A 192 3.67 -4.43 7.29
C PHE A 192 3.59 -2.93 7.56
N PRO A 193 3.04 -2.50 8.71
CA PRO A 193 3.00 -1.08 9.06
C PRO A 193 4.41 -0.49 9.21
N SER A 194 4.58 0.78 8.82
CA SER A 194 5.83 1.53 8.94
C SER A 194 6.00 2.18 10.32
N ALA A 195 7.04 3.03 10.47
CA ALA A 195 7.29 3.77 11.68
C ALA A 195 6.18 4.79 11.98
N PRO A 196 5.79 4.99 13.26
CA PRO A 196 4.70 5.88 13.65
C PRO A 196 5.14 7.35 13.83
N SER A 197 6.42 7.65 13.69
CA SER A 197 6.96 9.01 13.86
C SER A 197 8.12 9.27 12.91
N LEU A 198 8.36 10.54 12.59
CA LEU A 198 9.48 10.98 11.74
C LEU A 198 10.84 10.80 12.41
N THR A 199 10.87 10.92 13.71
CA THR A 199 12.07 10.70 14.52
C THR A 199 11.77 9.60 15.52
N GLY A 200 12.37 8.45 15.30
CA GLY A 200 12.16 7.28 16.16
C GLY A 200 13.28 7.12 17.19
N ASN A 201 13.02 6.32 18.20
CA ASN A 201 14.00 5.73 19.07
C ASN A 201 14.16 4.23 18.73
N GLU A 202 15.17 3.58 19.27
CA GLU A 202 15.47 2.17 18.97
C GLU A 202 14.32 1.19 19.28
N LYS A 203 13.38 1.59 20.13
CA LYS A 203 12.22 0.79 20.54
C LYS A 203 10.93 1.17 19.81
N THR A 204 11.02 1.87 18.69
CA THR A 204 9.83 2.30 17.95
C THR A 204 9.03 1.09 17.49
N GLN A 205 7.79 1.02 17.99
CA GLN A 205 6.82 0.06 17.48
C GLN A 205 6.27 0.58 16.14
N PRO A 206 5.80 -0.29 15.24
CA PRO A 206 5.13 0.14 14.03
C PRO A 206 3.83 0.90 14.34
N VAL A 207 3.28 1.58 13.32
CA VAL A 207 1.90 2.11 13.40
C VAL A 207 0.97 1.00 13.87
N PRO A 208 0.16 1.23 14.92
CA PRO A 208 -0.76 0.20 15.40
C PRO A 208 -1.81 -0.15 14.35
N VAL A 209 -2.19 -1.41 14.30
CA VAL A 209 -3.26 -1.92 13.46
C VAL A 209 -4.29 -2.66 14.31
N TYR A 210 -5.54 -2.66 13.89
CA TYR A 210 -6.67 -3.09 14.69
C TYR A 210 -7.48 -4.16 13.96
N GLY A 211 -7.93 -5.17 14.69
CA GLY A 211 -8.82 -6.22 14.19
C GLY A 211 -10.29 -5.76 14.11
N PRO A 212 -11.18 -6.64 13.66
CA PRO A 212 -12.61 -6.33 13.50
C PRO A 212 -13.32 -6.01 14.80
N ASP A 213 -12.76 -6.43 15.94
CA ASP A 213 -13.24 -6.10 17.31
C ASP A 213 -12.65 -4.78 17.85
N GLY A 214 -11.82 -4.09 17.05
CA GLY A 214 -11.10 -2.88 17.43
C GLY A 214 -9.93 -3.10 18.38
N ALA A 215 -9.58 -4.36 18.69
CA ALA A 215 -8.37 -4.68 19.45
C ALA A 215 -7.13 -4.57 18.58
N GLU A 216 -5.99 -4.25 19.20
CA GLU A 216 -4.72 -4.17 18.48
C GLU A 216 -4.25 -5.55 18.00
N VAL A 217 -3.93 -5.66 16.72
CA VAL A 217 -3.34 -6.85 16.11
C VAL A 217 -1.84 -6.74 16.16
N LYS A 218 -1.18 -7.72 16.77
CA LYS A 218 0.27 -7.75 16.86
C LYS A 218 0.90 -8.20 15.54
N ILE A 219 1.76 -7.36 15.00
CA ILE A 219 2.72 -7.79 13.99
C ILE A 219 3.86 -8.51 14.71
N THR A 220 4.07 -9.76 14.33
CA THR A 220 5.07 -10.61 14.98
C THR A 220 6.26 -10.87 14.07
N TYR A 221 7.38 -11.25 14.67
CA TYR A 221 8.61 -11.56 13.96
C TYR A 221 8.99 -13.01 14.26
N SER A 222 9.36 -13.76 13.22
CA SER A 222 10.00 -15.06 13.45
C SER A 222 11.47 -14.82 13.69
N LEU A 223 11.93 -15.11 14.90
CA LEU A 223 13.33 -15.30 15.16
C LEU A 223 13.76 -16.69 14.67
N TRP A 224 14.96 -16.83 14.25
CA TRP A 224 15.74 -17.92 13.63
C TRP A 224 15.50 -19.36 14.10
N SER A 225 14.65 -19.59 15.08
CA SER A 225 14.39 -20.92 15.65
C SER A 225 13.40 -21.79 14.87
N SER A 226 12.81 -21.30 13.78
CA SER A 226 11.76 -22.03 13.04
C SER A 226 11.94 -21.94 11.52
N VAL A 227 13.18 -22.06 11.03
CA VAL A 227 13.51 -21.99 9.58
C VAL A 227 12.72 -22.98 8.75
N GLU A 228 12.37 -24.13 9.30
CA GLU A 228 11.55 -25.17 8.64
C GLU A 228 10.19 -24.62 8.16
N ASN A 229 9.65 -23.63 8.86
CA ASN A 229 8.37 -23.02 8.53
C ASN A 229 8.47 -21.83 7.56
N ASN A 230 9.68 -21.43 7.15
CA ASN A 230 9.89 -20.30 6.26
C ASN A 230 9.65 -20.70 4.80
N THR A 231 8.39 -20.99 4.47
CA THR A 231 7.91 -21.34 3.13
C THR A 231 6.94 -20.28 2.61
N ILE A 232 6.66 -20.31 1.31
CA ILE A 232 5.68 -19.41 0.69
C ILE A 232 4.30 -19.65 1.30
N GLU A 233 3.88 -20.91 1.45
CA GLU A 233 2.59 -21.31 2.03
C GLU A 233 2.46 -20.81 3.47
N TYR A 234 3.52 -20.94 4.26
CA TYR A 234 3.52 -20.43 5.63
C TYR A 234 3.38 -18.89 5.66
N SER A 235 4.03 -18.19 4.75
CA SER A 235 3.91 -16.73 4.64
C SER A 235 2.48 -16.28 4.29
N ILE A 236 1.81 -17.02 3.39
CA ILE A 236 0.41 -16.78 3.02
C ILE A 236 -0.52 -17.03 4.22
N ALA A 237 -0.31 -18.15 4.92
CA ALA A 237 -1.12 -18.49 6.10
C ALA A 237 -0.89 -17.57 7.31
N ASN A 238 0.19 -16.81 7.32
CA ASN A 238 0.59 -15.92 8.41
C ASN A 238 0.91 -14.49 7.91
N PRO A 239 -0.07 -13.75 7.38
CA PRO A 239 0.17 -12.44 6.75
C PRO A 239 0.63 -11.35 7.73
N THR A 240 0.42 -11.55 9.04
CA THR A 240 0.87 -10.63 10.11
C THR A 240 2.25 -10.96 10.68
N LYS A 241 2.91 -11.99 10.13
CA LYS A 241 4.23 -12.42 10.61
C LYS A 241 5.33 -12.04 9.63
N CYS A 242 6.25 -11.20 10.06
CA CYS A 242 7.50 -10.92 9.34
C CYS A 242 8.45 -12.11 9.53
N LEU A 243 8.93 -12.70 8.45
CA LEU A 243 9.75 -13.90 8.47
C LEU A 243 11.23 -13.55 8.30
N SER A 244 12.09 -14.28 8.97
CA SER A 244 13.54 -14.16 8.79
C SER A 244 14.20 -15.54 8.90
N ASN A 245 15.08 -15.82 7.97
CA ASN A 245 15.98 -16.97 8.00
C ASN A 245 17.41 -16.55 8.39
N TYR A 246 17.56 -15.38 8.98
CA TYR A 246 18.85 -14.86 9.41
C TYR A 246 19.26 -15.56 10.71
N ALA A 247 20.02 -16.64 10.61
CA ALA A 247 20.68 -17.23 11.75
C ALA A 247 22.03 -16.54 11.93
N GLN A 248 22.51 -16.45 13.17
CA GLN A 248 23.79 -15.82 13.55
C GLN A 248 24.99 -16.31 12.74
N TYR A 249 24.86 -17.44 12.05
CA TYR A 249 25.88 -18.07 11.21
C TYR A 249 25.41 -18.40 9.80
N ASN A 250 24.17 -18.02 9.41
CA ASN A 250 23.64 -18.27 8.08
C ASN A 250 23.83 -17.03 7.22
N THR A 251 24.50 -17.18 6.09
CA THR A 251 24.74 -16.13 5.11
C THR A 251 23.51 -15.81 4.26
N SER A 252 22.43 -16.60 4.37
CA SER A 252 21.19 -16.34 3.68
C SER A 252 20.47 -15.16 4.31
N ARG A 253 20.28 -14.09 3.55
CA ARG A 253 19.48 -12.93 3.93
C ARG A 253 18.04 -13.04 3.43
N ASP A 254 17.60 -14.26 3.07
CA ASP A 254 16.24 -14.51 2.63
C ASP A 254 15.30 -14.75 3.82
N TRP A 255 14.03 -14.45 3.65
CA TRP A 255 12.99 -14.87 4.59
C TRP A 255 12.56 -16.32 4.34
N LEU A 256 12.78 -16.85 3.13
CA LEU A 256 12.57 -18.25 2.79
C LEU A 256 13.73 -19.14 3.25
N LYS A 257 13.47 -20.37 3.58
CA LYS A 257 14.53 -21.38 3.68
C LYS A 257 15.20 -21.57 2.31
N ALA A 258 16.46 -21.98 2.31
CA ALA A 258 17.28 -21.98 1.09
C ALA A 258 16.70 -22.83 -0.05
N SER A 259 16.02 -23.95 0.26
CA SER A 259 15.37 -24.79 -0.75
C SER A 259 14.18 -24.15 -1.45
N ASP A 260 13.56 -23.14 -0.83
CA ASP A 260 12.34 -22.49 -1.28
C ASP A 260 12.59 -21.06 -1.80
N SER A 261 13.87 -20.63 -1.80
CA SER A 261 14.25 -19.32 -2.35
C SER A 261 13.88 -19.23 -3.83
N ASN A 262 13.15 -18.19 -4.22
CA ASN A 262 12.62 -18.06 -5.56
C ASN A 262 12.77 -16.62 -6.09
N ASP A 263 13.53 -16.48 -7.17
CA ASP A 263 13.82 -15.21 -7.82
C ASP A 263 12.64 -14.65 -8.64
N ALA A 264 11.61 -15.48 -8.87
CA ALA A 264 10.46 -15.12 -9.71
C ALA A 264 9.31 -14.47 -8.94
N LEU A 265 9.34 -14.40 -7.61
CA LEU A 265 8.20 -14.00 -6.78
C LEU A 265 7.58 -12.66 -7.20
N TRP A 266 8.37 -11.69 -7.63
CA TRP A 266 7.84 -10.43 -8.17
C TRP A 266 8.00 -10.32 -9.71
N GLY A 267 8.08 -11.46 -10.39
CA GLY A 267 7.93 -11.55 -11.84
C GLY A 267 9.15 -11.15 -12.66
N ASN A 268 10.36 -11.19 -12.08
CA ASN A 268 11.58 -10.85 -12.80
C ASN A 268 12.78 -11.75 -12.46
N PRO A 269 12.69 -13.08 -12.68
CA PRO A 269 13.75 -14.02 -12.28
C PRO A 269 15.11 -13.73 -12.90
N LYS A 270 15.15 -13.07 -14.07
CA LYS A 270 16.34 -12.66 -14.79
C LYS A 270 16.70 -11.18 -14.58
N GLY A 271 16.04 -10.48 -13.68
CA GLY A 271 16.18 -9.05 -13.48
C GLY A 271 17.58 -8.59 -13.02
N GLY A 272 18.41 -9.51 -12.53
CA GLY A 272 19.83 -9.23 -12.21
C GLY A 272 20.78 -9.26 -13.40
N GLU A 273 20.35 -9.69 -14.57
CA GLU A 273 21.17 -9.76 -15.76
C GLU A 273 21.48 -8.38 -16.34
N ARG A 274 22.72 -8.21 -16.83
CA ARG A 274 23.20 -6.95 -17.40
C ARG A 274 23.89 -7.20 -18.74
N ASN A 275 23.78 -6.21 -19.65
CA ASN A 275 24.54 -6.21 -20.90
C ASN A 275 26.01 -5.75 -20.68
N SER A 276 26.77 -5.67 -21.78
CA SER A 276 28.16 -5.20 -21.78
C SER A 276 28.33 -3.80 -21.18
N ASP A 277 27.31 -2.95 -21.29
CA ASP A 277 27.32 -1.56 -20.80
C ASP A 277 26.80 -1.46 -19.36
N ASN A 278 26.69 -2.61 -18.68
CA ASN A 278 26.21 -2.73 -17.30
C ASN A 278 24.74 -2.26 -17.09
N ASN A 279 23.92 -2.25 -18.14
CA ASN A 279 22.49 -1.94 -18.03
C ASN A 279 21.67 -3.19 -17.76
N TYR A 280 20.61 -3.07 -16.94
CA TYR A 280 19.64 -4.14 -16.73
C TYR A 280 18.87 -4.39 -18.03
N VAL A 281 18.83 -5.65 -18.48
CA VAL A 281 18.21 -6.04 -19.75
C VAL A 281 16.83 -6.65 -19.57
N ASN A 282 16.54 -7.21 -18.41
CA ASN A 282 15.28 -7.85 -18.11
C ASN A 282 14.44 -6.98 -17.13
N LYS A 283 13.26 -6.60 -17.58
CA LYS A 283 12.34 -5.75 -16.81
C LYS A 283 11.29 -6.57 -16.06
N GLY A 284 11.12 -7.84 -16.46
CA GLY A 284 10.09 -8.73 -15.92
C GLY A 284 8.66 -8.29 -16.25
N SER A 285 7.71 -9.00 -15.66
CA SER A 285 6.28 -8.71 -15.72
C SER A 285 5.71 -8.78 -14.31
N LYS A 286 4.44 -8.36 -14.13
CA LYS A 286 3.74 -8.53 -12.86
C LYS A 286 3.47 -10.01 -12.59
N SER A 287 3.85 -10.52 -11.43
CA SER A 287 3.45 -11.85 -10.96
C SER A 287 2.19 -11.79 -10.10
N PHE A 288 1.62 -12.94 -9.80
CA PHE A 288 0.48 -13.02 -8.87
C PHE A 288 0.88 -12.81 -7.39
N TYR A 289 2.18 -12.70 -7.05
CA TYR A 289 2.68 -12.26 -5.73
C TYR A 289 3.00 -10.76 -5.67
N ASP A 290 2.96 -10.03 -6.80
CA ASP A 290 3.25 -8.60 -6.83
C ASP A 290 2.23 -7.82 -5.99
N PRO A 291 2.66 -6.95 -5.05
CA PRO A 291 1.76 -6.25 -4.15
C PRO A 291 1.08 -5.01 -4.75
N CYS A 292 1.51 -4.57 -5.93
CA CYS A 292 0.99 -3.35 -6.55
C CYS A 292 -0.46 -3.52 -7.05
N PRO A 293 -1.26 -2.45 -7.12
CA PRO A 293 -2.62 -2.51 -7.63
C PRO A 293 -2.69 -2.81 -9.13
N VAL A 294 -3.91 -2.98 -9.64
CA VAL A 294 -4.19 -3.23 -11.06
C VAL A 294 -3.54 -2.16 -11.93
N GLY A 295 -2.89 -2.56 -13.03
CA GLY A 295 -2.18 -1.70 -13.97
C GLY A 295 -0.82 -1.19 -13.48
N TYR A 296 -0.38 -1.66 -12.30
CA TYR A 296 0.92 -1.31 -11.72
C TYR A 296 1.67 -2.55 -11.25
N ARG A 297 3.00 -2.46 -11.19
CA ARG A 297 3.87 -3.52 -10.72
C ARG A 297 5.05 -2.99 -9.91
N VAL A 298 5.75 -3.86 -9.21
CA VAL A 298 7.02 -3.52 -8.57
C VAL A 298 8.04 -3.10 -9.64
N PRO A 299 8.75 -1.97 -9.45
CA PRO A 299 9.66 -1.45 -10.46
C PRO A 299 10.85 -2.37 -10.72
N PRO A 300 11.33 -2.49 -11.97
CA PRO A 300 12.66 -3.04 -12.21
C PRO A 300 13.74 -2.09 -11.66
N ALA A 301 14.92 -2.64 -11.38
CA ALA A 301 15.99 -1.89 -10.71
C ALA A 301 16.49 -0.67 -11.47
N ASP A 302 16.36 -0.64 -12.80
CA ASP A 302 16.79 0.47 -13.64
C ASP A 302 15.93 1.74 -13.53
N VAL A 303 14.76 1.65 -12.91
CA VAL A 303 13.90 2.82 -12.66
C VAL A 303 14.65 3.90 -11.87
N PHE A 304 15.43 3.50 -10.88
CA PHE A 304 16.10 4.40 -9.94
C PHE A 304 17.51 4.86 -10.40
N ARG A 305 18.04 4.31 -11.51
CA ARG A 305 19.42 4.61 -11.95
C ARG A 305 19.68 6.08 -12.26
N THR A 306 18.64 6.82 -12.63
CA THR A 306 18.74 8.26 -12.90
C THR A 306 18.70 9.14 -11.65
N PHE A 307 18.58 8.55 -10.47
CA PHE A 307 18.56 9.30 -9.19
C PHE A 307 19.94 9.76 -8.74
N THR A 308 20.97 9.28 -9.40
CA THR A 308 22.33 9.80 -9.29
C THR A 308 22.94 9.96 -10.69
N THR A 309 23.83 10.91 -10.85
CA THR A 309 24.57 11.10 -12.12
C THR A 309 25.48 9.91 -12.44
N THR A 310 25.89 9.15 -11.40
CA THR A 310 26.74 7.96 -11.55
C THR A 310 25.92 6.70 -11.91
N GLY A 311 24.61 6.72 -11.75
CA GLY A 311 23.74 5.54 -11.90
C GLY A 311 23.93 4.47 -10.81
N GLY A 312 24.65 4.76 -9.74
CA GLY A 312 25.02 3.83 -8.68
C GLY A 312 25.04 4.47 -7.28
N TYR A 313 25.95 3.97 -6.44
CA TYR A 313 26.19 4.52 -5.12
C TYR A 313 27.09 5.77 -5.18
N THR A 314 26.71 6.79 -4.43
CA THR A 314 27.53 7.99 -4.25
C THR A 314 27.30 8.62 -2.86
N GLN A 315 28.33 9.25 -2.31
CA GLN A 315 28.27 10.10 -1.12
C GLN A 315 28.48 11.57 -1.44
N ASP A 316 28.67 11.88 -2.71
CA ASP A 316 28.81 13.25 -3.20
C ASP A 316 27.43 13.84 -3.49
N PRO A 317 26.91 14.81 -2.71
CA PRO A 317 25.61 15.40 -2.93
C PRO A 317 25.47 16.07 -4.31
N SER A 318 26.55 16.57 -4.89
CA SER A 318 26.53 17.15 -6.25
C SER A 318 26.18 16.13 -7.33
N SER A 319 26.27 14.85 -7.00
CA SER A 319 25.87 13.72 -7.86
C SER A 319 24.44 13.23 -7.61
N PHE A 320 23.70 13.80 -6.64
CA PHE A 320 22.30 13.46 -6.40
C PHE A 320 21.41 14.20 -7.39
N ASP A 321 20.52 13.51 -8.06
CA ASP A 321 19.56 14.14 -8.97
C ASP A 321 18.29 14.54 -8.21
N VAL A 322 18.44 15.44 -7.26
CA VAL A 322 17.39 15.93 -6.36
C VAL A 322 17.10 17.43 -6.60
N VAL A 323 15.98 17.87 -6.08
CA VAL A 323 15.58 19.27 -6.14
C VAL A 323 16.40 20.06 -5.12
N ASP A 324 16.97 21.19 -5.56
CA ASP A 324 17.47 22.24 -4.69
C ASP A 324 16.28 22.99 -4.08
N LEU A 325 15.92 22.63 -2.85
CA LEU A 325 14.72 23.14 -2.18
C LEU A 325 14.90 24.58 -1.67
N ASN A 326 16.14 24.95 -1.33
CA ASN A 326 16.45 26.27 -0.80
C ASN A 326 16.87 27.27 -1.90
N GLY A 327 17.16 26.79 -3.13
CA GLY A 327 17.46 27.61 -4.32
C GLY A 327 18.86 28.26 -4.28
N ASP A 328 19.80 27.73 -3.49
CA ASP A 328 21.14 28.34 -3.37
C ASP A 328 22.16 27.77 -4.37
N GLY A 329 21.74 26.79 -5.18
CA GLY A 329 22.57 26.12 -6.22
C GLY A 329 23.49 25.04 -5.67
N VAL A 330 23.37 24.66 -4.41
CA VAL A 330 24.18 23.64 -3.76
C VAL A 330 23.28 22.56 -3.15
N ILE A 331 23.43 21.33 -3.59
CA ILE A 331 22.70 20.20 -2.98
C ILE A 331 23.39 19.76 -1.70
N ASP A 332 22.67 19.87 -0.58
CA ASP A 332 23.14 19.40 0.72
C ASP A 332 21.97 18.99 1.66
N THR A 333 22.24 18.85 2.95
CA THR A 333 21.23 18.42 3.94
C THR A 333 20.13 19.46 4.18
N ARG A 334 20.25 20.69 3.71
CA ARG A 334 19.21 21.74 3.78
C ARG A 334 18.08 21.48 2.76
N ASP A 335 18.36 20.69 1.73
CA ASP A 335 17.38 20.24 0.72
C ASP A 335 16.68 18.94 1.13
N TYR A 336 17.05 18.40 2.26
CA TYR A 336 16.48 17.17 2.81
C TYR A 336 15.37 17.47 3.80
N ASN A 337 14.17 16.93 3.53
CA ASN A 337 13.02 17.06 4.42
C ASN A 337 12.45 15.68 4.79
N TYR A 338 13.14 14.94 5.68
CA TYR A 338 12.80 13.56 6.03
C TYR A 338 12.62 12.64 4.82
N GLY A 339 13.25 12.98 3.72
CA GLY A 339 13.24 12.33 2.41
C GLY A 339 13.83 13.26 1.37
N TRP A 340 14.02 12.74 0.15
CA TRP A 340 14.51 13.51 -0.99
C TRP A 340 13.43 13.68 -2.05
N SER A 341 13.38 14.84 -2.68
CA SER A 341 12.61 15.06 -3.91
C SER A 341 13.52 14.86 -5.12
N PHE A 342 13.38 13.72 -5.80
CA PHE A 342 14.17 13.40 -7.00
C PHE A 342 13.57 14.07 -8.24
N ASN A 343 14.45 14.60 -9.10
CA ASN A 343 14.03 15.19 -10.36
C ASN A 343 13.52 14.10 -11.31
N MET A 344 12.38 14.37 -11.94
CA MET A 344 11.75 13.52 -12.94
C MET A 344 11.97 14.12 -14.34
N LYS A 345 11.38 13.50 -15.37
CA LYS A 345 11.39 14.08 -16.71
C LYS A 345 10.71 15.46 -16.70
N GLU A 346 9.62 15.56 -15.95
CA GLU A 346 8.92 16.81 -15.66
C GLU A 346 8.57 16.85 -14.17
N GLY A 347 8.94 17.93 -13.49
CA GLY A 347 8.75 18.07 -12.06
C GLY A 347 9.62 17.16 -11.21
N SER A 348 9.13 16.76 -10.07
CA SER A 348 9.85 15.92 -9.11
C SER A 348 8.91 14.95 -8.38
N LEU A 349 9.49 13.91 -7.79
CA LEU A 349 8.81 13.00 -6.86
C LEU A 349 9.52 12.95 -5.53
N PHE A 350 8.74 13.06 -4.47
CA PHE A 350 9.22 12.93 -3.10
C PHE A 350 9.30 11.45 -2.69
N PHE A 351 10.43 11.07 -2.11
CA PHE A 351 10.71 9.74 -1.56
C PHE A 351 11.01 9.88 -0.06
N PRO A 352 10.06 9.56 0.81
CA PRO A 352 10.24 9.68 2.26
C PRO A 352 11.20 8.63 2.82
N ALA A 353 11.85 8.97 3.93
CA ALA A 353 12.70 8.07 4.71
C ALA A 353 11.86 7.27 5.71
N ALA A 354 11.12 6.29 5.23
CA ALA A 354 10.13 5.53 6.01
C ALA A 354 10.75 4.49 6.97
N ALA A 355 12.09 4.46 7.14
CA ALA A 355 12.82 3.37 7.81
C ALA A 355 12.61 2.00 7.12
N ARG A 356 12.82 0.91 7.86
CA ARG A 356 12.69 -0.46 7.34
C ARG A 356 12.56 -1.46 8.48
N TYR A 357 12.03 -2.63 8.20
CA TYR A 357 12.31 -3.78 9.05
C TYR A 357 13.67 -4.36 8.66
N ASP A 358 14.45 -4.69 9.67
CA ASP A 358 15.73 -5.35 9.49
C ASP A 358 15.60 -6.84 9.81
N GLY A 359 15.78 -7.67 8.79
CA GLY A 359 15.63 -9.12 8.91
C GLY A 359 16.63 -9.76 9.86
N SER A 360 17.83 -9.14 10.06
CA SER A 360 18.85 -9.67 10.95
C SER A 360 18.55 -9.43 12.42
N TYR A 361 17.83 -8.36 12.73
CA TYR A 361 17.39 -8.05 14.09
C TYR A 361 15.94 -8.43 14.34
N ALA A 362 15.20 -8.81 13.30
CA ALA A 362 13.76 -9.11 13.34
C ALA A 362 12.96 -7.99 14.04
N MET A 363 13.22 -6.74 13.65
CA MET A 363 12.56 -5.57 14.24
C MET A 363 12.46 -4.41 13.25
N LEU A 364 11.54 -3.50 13.53
CA LEU A 364 11.47 -2.21 12.85
C LEU A 364 12.62 -1.32 13.34
N MET A 365 13.44 -0.83 12.40
CA MET A 365 14.52 0.12 12.67
C MET A 365 13.97 1.54 12.83
N GLY A 366 13.13 1.76 13.84
CA GLY A 366 12.47 3.03 14.07
C GLY A 366 13.44 4.20 14.32
N SER A 367 14.62 3.94 14.88
CA SER A 367 15.72 4.92 15.03
C SER A 367 16.22 5.48 13.69
N LYS A 368 15.86 4.85 12.56
CA LYS A 368 16.22 5.29 11.20
C LYS A 368 15.07 6.01 10.49
N SER A 369 13.92 6.15 11.15
CA SER A 369 12.81 6.93 10.62
C SER A 369 13.22 8.38 10.38
N GLY A 370 12.87 8.92 9.24
CA GLY A 370 13.30 10.25 8.80
C GLY A 370 14.76 10.35 8.37
N LEU A 371 15.54 9.26 8.44
CA LEU A 371 16.95 9.24 8.08
C LEU A 371 17.30 8.25 6.97
N TRP A 372 16.58 7.12 6.88
CA TRP A 372 16.83 6.08 5.88
C TRP A 372 15.58 5.82 5.04
N GLY A 373 15.71 6.01 3.72
CA GLY A 373 14.77 5.56 2.72
C GLY A 373 15.29 4.29 2.06
N SER A 374 14.45 3.26 2.01
CA SER A 374 14.78 1.98 1.39
C SER A 374 13.59 1.51 0.54
N TYR A 375 13.87 1.17 -0.71
CA TYR A 375 12.86 0.89 -1.72
C TYR A 375 13.21 -0.37 -2.50
N TRP A 376 12.22 -1.22 -2.72
CA TRP A 376 12.41 -2.44 -3.50
C TRP A 376 12.36 -2.21 -5.00
N GLY A 377 13.21 -2.94 -5.72
CA GLY A 377 13.01 -3.33 -7.11
C GLY A 377 12.64 -4.80 -7.22
N ASN A 378 12.12 -5.23 -8.37
CA ASN A 378 11.77 -6.63 -8.62
C ASN A 378 12.96 -7.49 -9.06
N SER A 379 14.16 -6.91 -9.14
CA SER A 379 15.34 -7.55 -9.71
C SER A 379 16.13 -8.30 -8.64
N PRO A 380 16.28 -9.63 -8.71
CA PRO A 380 17.14 -10.38 -7.80
C PRO A 380 18.61 -10.00 -8.00
N ALA A 381 19.41 -10.06 -6.95
CA ALA A 381 20.86 -9.95 -7.06
C ALA A 381 21.50 -11.35 -7.04
N LYS A 382 22.67 -11.49 -7.65
CA LYS A 382 23.35 -12.79 -7.84
C LYS A 382 23.84 -13.47 -6.57
N SER A 383 23.77 -12.85 -5.39
CA SER A 383 24.35 -13.41 -4.16
C SER A 383 23.36 -13.40 -2.99
N TYR A 384 23.27 -14.52 -2.29
CA TYR A 384 22.77 -14.67 -0.92
C TYR A 384 21.29 -14.27 -0.66
N GLY A 385 20.36 -14.56 -1.57
CA GLY A 385 18.97 -14.13 -1.39
C GLY A 385 18.83 -12.61 -1.33
N ALA A 386 19.81 -11.90 -1.87
CA ALA A 386 19.77 -10.45 -2.02
C ALA A 386 18.98 -10.05 -3.24
N THR A 387 18.48 -8.82 -3.22
CA THR A 387 17.79 -8.22 -4.34
C THR A 387 18.29 -6.80 -4.54
N THR A 388 18.02 -6.25 -5.70
CA THR A 388 18.38 -4.88 -6.03
C THR A 388 17.23 -3.95 -5.73
N GLY A 389 17.52 -2.84 -5.09
CA GLY A 389 16.57 -1.78 -4.80
C GLY A 389 17.23 -0.42 -4.92
N PHE A 390 16.58 0.55 -4.37
CA PHE A 390 17.06 1.92 -4.23
C PHE A 390 17.11 2.25 -2.73
N GLY A 391 18.13 3.00 -2.33
CA GLY A 391 18.22 3.44 -0.94
C GLY A 391 18.98 4.74 -0.80
N PHE A 392 18.68 5.46 0.24
CA PHE A 392 19.44 6.62 0.68
C PHE A 392 19.49 6.69 2.20
N CYS A 393 20.51 7.37 2.71
CA CYS A 393 20.56 7.73 4.12
C CYS A 393 21.10 9.14 4.28
N VAL A 394 20.66 9.80 5.36
CA VAL A 394 21.22 11.05 5.84
C VAL A 394 21.64 10.80 7.29
N LEU A 395 22.94 10.65 7.51
CA LEU A 395 23.52 10.44 8.84
C LEU A 395 24.19 11.73 9.29
N ALA A 396 23.46 12.57 9.99
CA ALA A 396 23.99 13.83 10.53
C ALA A 396 25.03 13.65 11.65
N PHE A 397 25.30 12.42 12.14
CA PHE A 397 25.93 12.22 13.45
C PHE A 397 26.99 11.11 13.56
N MET A 398 27.54 10.59 12.49
CA MET A 398 28.68 9.68 12.62
C MET A 398 29.99 10.38 12.30
N ASN A 399 30.70 10.81 13.37
CA ASN A 399 32.10 11.27 13.37
C ASN A 399 32.46 12.44 12.47
N GLY A 400 31.62 13.47 12.39
CA GLY A 400 31.97 14.74 11.72
C GLY A 400 32.04 14.70 10.19
N ALA A 401 31.86 13.54 9.58
CA ALA A 401 31.61 13.41 8.15
C ALA A 401 30.11 13.23 7.95
N ALA A 402 29.45 14.16 7.30
CA ALA A 402 28.06 14.02 6.90
C ALA A 402 27.90 12.78 6.02
N GLY A 403 27.46 11.66 6.61
CA GLY A 403 27.30 10.38 5.93
C GLY A 403 26.03 10.34 5.07
N THR A 404 25.81 11.38 4.27
CA THR A 404 24.72 11.42 3.31
C THR A 404 25.08 10.57 2.11
N SER A 405 24.20 9.66 1.72
CA SER A 405 24.44 8.84 0.53
C SER A 405 23.16 8.54 -0.21
N VAL A 406 23.26 8.35 -1.52
CA VAL A 406 22.22 7.81 -2.40
C VAL A 406 22.79 6.61 -3.14
N SER A 407 22.04 5.52 -3.16
CA SER A 407 22.38 4.31 -3.92
C SER A 407 21.26 3.97 -4.88
N ALA A 408 21.44 4.26 -6.13
CA ALA A 408 20.47 3.95 -7.17
C ALA A 408 20.33 2.43 -7.45
N THR A 409 21.25 1.62 -6.92
CA THR A 409 21.31 0.16 -7.09
C THR A 409 21.71 -0.53 -5.77
N ALA A 410 21.04 -0.17 -4.67
CA ALA A 410 21.29 -0.78 -3.37
C ALA A 410 20.98 -2.29 -3.42
N SER A 411 21.84 -3.09 -2.75
CA SER A 411 21.59 -4.51 -2.53
C SER A 411 21.16 -4.74 -1.10
N ALA A 412 20.11 -5.54 -0.91
CA ALA A 412 19.55 -5.82 0.41
C ALA A 412 19.09 -7.28 0.53
N GLY A 413 18.99 -7.76 1.74
CA GLY A 413 18.45 -9.09 2.04
C GLY A 413 16.93 -9.13 1.90
N ARG A 414 16.37 -10.19 1.37
CA ARG A 414 14.93 -10.36 1.17
C ARG A 414 14.13 -10.45 2.47
N ALA A 415 14.80 -10.78 3.58
CA ALA A 415 14.20 -10.78 4.91
C ALA A 415 13.92 -9.37 5.45
N ASP A 416 14.58 -8.34 4.89
CA ASP A 416 14.24 -6.96 5.20
C ASP A 416 12.86 -6.60 4.62
N ALA A 417 12.17 -5.62 5.21
CA ALA A 417 10.97 -5.07 4.61
C ALA A 417 11.16 -3.58 4.32
N TYR A 418 10.94 -3.20 3.05
CA TYR A 418 11.15 -1.87 2.50
C TYR A 418 9.89 -1.32 1.85
N SER A 419 9.88 -0.03 1.58
CA SER A 419 8.84 0.61 0.79
C SER A 419 8.79 0.07 -0.65
N VAL A 420 7.60 0.04 -1.23
CA VAL A 420 7.39 -0.21 -2.65
C VAL A 420 6.84 1.06 -3.30
N ARG A 421 7.49 1.49 -4.38
CA ARG A 421 7.01 2.57 -5.23
C ARG A 421 6.68 1.98 -6.60
N CYS A 422 5.41 1.66 -6.82
CA CYS A 422 4.98 0.96 -8.02
C CYS A 422 5.20 1.80 -9.30
N VAL A 423 5.38 1.10 -10.41
CA VAL A 423 5.38 1.69 -11.75
C VAL A 423 4.24 1.12 -12.57
N LYS A 424 3.77 1.87 -13.56
CA LYS A 424 2.76 1.41 -14.50
C LYS A 424 3.28 0.23 -15.33
N GLU A 425 2.42 -0.73 -15.63
CA GLU A 425 2.71 -1.90 -16.46
C GLU A 425 2.97 -1.53 -17.91
#